data_89e67f7d7fb17e0558442c1dc7728fca
#
_entry.id   89e67f7d7fb17e0558442c1dc7728fca
#
_cell.length_a   1.000
_cell.length_b   1.000
_cell.length_c   1.000
_cell.angle_alpha   90.00
_cell.angle_beta   90.00
_cell.angle_gamma   90.00
#
_symmetry.space_group_name_H-M   'P 1'
#
loop_
_entity.id
_entity.type
_entity.pdbx_description
1 polymer ?
#
loop_
_entity_poly.entity_id
_entity_poly.type
_entity_poly.pdbx_seq_one_letter_code
_entity_poly.pdbx_strand_id
1 'polypeptide(L)'
;MQEHKFTTFYEPFRIKSVEKIKQTTRDERIKCLKQANYNLYLLDSENIMIDLLTDSGTGAMSSQQWAAVMLGDESYAGSPSYRKFEQVVKEIFGYRHVIPTHQGRAAERILFRCSVTEGDIVPNNAHFATTLANIEAQGGKAVNFLTPEAMEPSIDVPFKGNVNIEKLEEKLSTCRARIPLVMVTITNNMVGGEPVSMENIKAVSKLCRAHGIPLFFDACRFAENAWFIKIKEEGYANRTPKEIAREIFSYGDGCTMSAKKDGLANIGGFLAMNDSELAAKCRKELLITEGFTTYGGLAGRDLEAIAVGLNEVVEEEYLKYQVGFVKFLADLLVQNHVPIVTPPGGHAVYIDAGAMLPHIPREKFPAWALGCALYVEGGIRGAEVGGVMLGKPGNGEGASSEGENAENEDDAVENDDVFEAEGEEHEELFRLAIPRRTYTESHMRLVEVSTEQPALKKVASFSQ
;
A
#
# COMPACT_ATOMS: atom_id res chain seq x y z
N MET A 1 -28.81 -30.44 -9.62
CA MET A 1 -29.28 -29.19 -8.97
C MET A 1 -28.55 -28.06 -9.66
N GLN A 2 -29.28 -27.16 -10.35
CA GLN A 2 -28.68 -25.94 -10.87
C GLN A 2 -28.28 -25.09 -9.66
N GLU A 3 -27.00 -24.83 -9.49
CA GLU A 3 -26.53 -23.82 -8.55
C GLU A 3 -27.12 -22.47 -8.96
N HIS A 4 -28.03 -21.95 -8.15
CA HIS A 4 -28.45 -20.56 -8.26
C HIS A 4 -27.23 -19.71 -7.92
N LYS A 5 -26.46 -19.30 -8.92
CA LYS A 5 -25.42 -18.28 -8.74
C LYS A 5 -26.16 -16.98 -8.41
N PHE A 6 -26.09 -16.57 -7.15
CA PHE A 6 -26.50 -15.24 -6.75
C PHE A 6 -25.65 -14.24 -7.53
N THR A 7 -26.31 -13.41 -8.33
CA THR A 7 -25.66 -12.30 -9.06
C THR A 7 -25.54 -11.04 -8.20
N THR A 8 -26.21 -11.05 -7.04
CA THR A 8 -26.23 -9.93 -6.11
C THR A 8 -24.99 -9.97 -5.22
N PHE A 9 -24.36 -8.82 -5.06
CA PHE A 9 -23.30 -8.58 -4.11
C PHE A 9 -23.88 -8.58 -2.67
N TYR A 10 -23.23 -9.25 -1.73
CA TYR A 10 -23.62 -9.27 -0.32
C TYR A 10 -22.42 -9.53 0.59
N GLU A 11 -22.52 -9.13 1.86
CA GLU A 11 -21.51 -9.37 2.88
C GLU A 11 -21.44 -10.85 3.25
N PRO A 12 -20.27 -11.52 3.14
CA PRO A 12 -20.10 -12.93 3.51
C PRO A 12 -19.89 -13.13 5.02
N PHE A 13 -20.23 -12.14 5.84
CA PHE A 13 -20.09 -12.15 7.30
C PHE A 13 -21.29 -11.55 8.02
N ARG A 14 -21.37 -11.78 9.33
CA ARG A 14 -22.37 -11.17 10.22
C ARG A 14 -21.69 -10.19 11.17
N ILE A 15 -22.26 -9.00 11.33
CA ILE A 15 -21.79 -7.99 12.27
C ILE A 15 -22.21 -8.40 13.67
N LYS A 16 -21.23 -8.66 14.57
CA LYS A 16 -21.47 -9.03 15.97
C LYS A 16 -21.06 -7.95 16.97
N SER A 17 -20.22 -7.01 16.54
CA SER A 17 -19.79 -5.86 17.33
C SER A 17 -20.05 -4.61 16.55
N VAL A 18 -20.54 -3.57 17.20
CA VAL A 18 -20.85 -2.29 16.57
C VAL A 18 -20.22 -1.15 17.36
N GLU A 19 -19.72 -0.15 16.63
CA GLU A 19 -19.23 1.09 17.19
C GLU A 19 -20.11 2.24 16.69
N LYS A 20 -20.55 3.10 17.63
CA LYS A 20 -21.46 4.19 17.30
C LYS A 20 -20.71 5.30 16.57
N ILE A 21 -21.18 5.65 15.38
CA ILE A 21 -20.71 6.84 14.65
C ILE A 21 -21.35 8.09 15.27
N LYS A 22 -20.53 9.05 15.68
CA LYS A 22 -20.99 10.37 16.14
C LYS A 22 -21.48 11.16 14.92
N GLN A 23 -22.75 11.55 14.96
CA GLN A 23 -23.32 12.42 13.93
C GLN A 23 -22.87 13.86 14.17
N THR A 24 -22.20 14.46 13.20
CA THR A 24 -21.73 15.85 13.25
C THR A 24 -22.50 16.71 12.26
N THR A 25 -22.77 17.94 12.65
CA THR A 25 -23.35 18.94 11.76
C THR A 25 -22.26 19.56 10.87
N ARG A 26 -22.68 20.19 9.75
CA ARG A 26 -21.75 20.89 8.87
C ARG A 26 -20.96 21.99 9.61
N ASP A 27 -21.63 22.75 10.48
CA ASP A 27 -20.98 23.83 11.23
C ASP A 27 -19.95 23.31 12.25
N GLU A 28 -20.24 22.17 12.91
CA GLU A 28 -19.27 21.50 13.77
C GLU A 28 -18.05 21.06 12.98
N ARG A 29 -18.23 20.46 11.80
CA ARG A 29 -17.13 20.03 10.93
C ARG A 29 -16.27 21.19 10.44
N ILE A 30 -16.88 22.33 10.08
CA ILE A 30 -16.14 23.56 9.74
C ILE A 30 -15.29 24.01 10.91
N LYS A 31 -15.84 23.98 12.14
CA LYS A 31 -15.10 24.36 13.33
C LYS A 31 -13.92 23.41 13.60
N CYS A 32 -14.15 22.09 13.52
CA CYS A 32 -13.10 21.09 13.69
C CYS A 32 -11.99 21.25 12.66
N LEU A 33 -12.33 21.46 11.38
CA LEU A 33 -11.35 21.66 10.31
C LEU A 33 -10.49 22.90 10.52
N LYS A 34 -11.10 24.01 10.96
CA LYS A 34 -10.36 25.24 11.33
C LYS A 34 -9.43 25.01 12.52
N GLN A 35 -9.87 24.29 13.54
CA GLN A 35 -9.04 23.94 14.70
C GLN A 35 -7.86 23.04 14.33
N ALA A 36 -8.05 22.18 13.34
CA ALA A 36 -7.00 21.34 12.77
C ALA A 36 -6.10 22.08 11.75
N ASN A 37 -6.23 23.41 11.59
CA ASN A 37 -5.51 24.21 10.59
C ASN A 37 -5.63 23.62 9.17
N TYR A 38 -6.82 23.12 8.82
CA TYR A 38 -7.11 22.45 7.56
C TYR A 38 -6.24 21.20 7.27
N ASN A 39 -5.61 20.64 8.30
CA ASN A 39 -4.87 19.38 8.19
C ASN A 39 -5.78 18.21 8.55
N LEU A 40 -6.12 17.38 7.57
CA LEU A 40 -6.99 16.21 7.71
C LEU A 40 -6.44 15.16 8.71
N TYR A 41 -5.12 15.11 8.88
CA TYR A 41 -4.46 14.19 9.82
C TYR A 41 -4.54 14.66 11.29
N LEU A 42 -4.86 15.95 11.53
CA LEU A 42 -5.03 16.51 12.87
C LEU A 42 -6.49 16.55 13.33
N LEU A 43 -7.43 16.06 12.52
CA LEU A 43 -8.81 15.91 12.94
C LEU A 43 -8.95 14.79 13.98
N ASP A 44 -9.65 15.09 15.07
CA ASP A 44 -10.03 14.05 16.03
C ASP A 44 -10.92 12.99 15.37
N SER A 45 -10.55 11.72 15.51
CA SER A 45 -11.24 10.61 14.84
C SER A 45 -12.72 10.50 15.25
N GLU A 46 -13.07 10.88 16.48
CA GLU A 46 -14.46 10.91 16.96
C GLU A 46 -15.37 11.89 16.20
N ASN A 47 -14.81 12.88 15.51
CA ASN A 47 -15.54 13.86 14.70
C ASN A 47 -15.60 13.49 13.20
N ILE A 48 -15.16 12.29 12.86
CA ILE A 48 -15.19 11.77 11.49
C ILE A 48 -16.30 10.73 11.39
N MET A 49 -17.22 10.90 10.45
CA MET A 49 -18.35 9.99 10.27
C MET A 49 -17.97 8.77 9.46
N ILE A 50 -17.20 8.95 8.39
CA ILE A 50 -16.67 7.86 7.56
C ILE A 50 -15.18 8.10 7.34
N ASP A 51 -14.36 7.21 7.89
CA ASP A 51 -12.90 7.34 7.82
C ASP A 51 -12.31 6.38 6.77
N LEU A 52 -11.98 6.95 5.63
CA LEU A 52 -11.36 6.28 4.49
C LEU A 52 -9.90 6.74 4.28
N LEU A 53 -9.26 7.22 5.36
CA LEU A 53 -7.87 7.69 5.31
C LEU A 53 -6.91 6.55 4.96
N THR A 54 -7.15 5.38 5.53
CA THR A 54 -6.29 4.21 5.36
C THR A 54 -7.04 2.90 5.61
N ASP A 55 -6.64 1.86 4.87
CA ASP A 55 -7.03 0.47 5.10
C ASP A 55 -6.08 -0.27 6.06
N SER A 56 -5.03 0.41 6.53
CA SER A 56 -3.95 -0.20 7.31
C SER A 56 -4.25 -0.22 8.80
N GLY A 57 -4.60 -1.38 9.34
CA GLY A 57 -4.86 -1.60 10.77
C GLY A 57 -6.22 -1.09 11.25
N THR A 58 -7.09 -0.66 10.36
CA THR A 58 -8.41 -0.08 10.64
C THR A 58 -9.56 -1.03 10.34
N GLY A 59 -9.27 -2.24 9.85
CA GLY A 59 -10.27 -3.26 9.56
C GLY A 59 -10.78 -3.99 10.80
N ALA A 60 -11.96 -4.61 10.67
CA ALA A 60 -12.54 -5.45 11.71
C ALA A 60 -11.97 -6.87 11.66
N MET A 61 -11.53 -7.37 12.80
CA MET A 61 -11.11 -8.76 12.98
C MET A 61 -12.31 -9.71 13.11
N SER A 62 -12.14 -10.94 12.61
CA SER A 62 -13.16 -11.98 12.72
C SER A 62 -13.29 -12.51 14.16
N SER A 63 -14.41 -13.22 14.43
CA SER A 63 -14.55 -13.93 15.71
C SER A 63 -13.49 -15.02 15.92
N GLN A 64 -12.94 -15.57 14.86
CA GLN A 64 -11.84 -16.54 14.94
C GLN A 64 -10.52 -15.86 15.30
N GLN A 65 -10.26 -14.67 14.76
CA GLN A 65 -9.10 -13.87 15.15
C GLN A 65 -9.19 -13.46 16.63
N TRP A 66 -10.36 -13.00 17.09
CA TRP A 66 -10.57 -12.67 18.53
C TRP A 66 -10.40 -13.87 19.44
N ALA A 67 -10.87 -15.06 19.04
CA ALA A 67 -10.63 -16.30 19.78
C ALA A 67 -9.13 -16.63 19.81
N ALA A 68 -8.42 -16.46 18.70
CA ALA A 68 -6.98 -16.68 18.62
C ALA A 68 -6.18 -15.70 19.51
N VAL A 69 -6.59 -14.42 19.59
CA VAL A 69 -6.02 -13.43 20.51
C VAL A 69 -6.05 -13.95 21.96
N MET A 70 -7.13 -14.62 22.39
CA MET A 70 -7.26 -15.19 23.72
C MET A 70 -6.39 -16.43 23.96
N LEU A 71 -5.89 -17.07 22.90
CA LEU A 71 -5.02 -18.26 22.96
C LEU A 71 -3.53 -17.91 22.87
N GLY A 72 -3.21 -16.66 22.55
CA GLY A 72 -1.83 -16.19 22.40
C GLY A 72 -1.02 -16.37 23.70
N ASP A 73 0.21 -16.87 23.56
CA ASP A 73 1.12 -17.08 24.68
C ASP A 73 2.04 -15.89 24.94
N GLU A 74 2.52 -15.77 26.18
CA GLU A 74 3.42 -14.71 26.65
C GLU A 74 4.90 -15.16 26.64
N SER A 75 5.28 -16.19 25.85
CA SER A 75 6.62 -16.77 25.88
C SER A 75 7.63 -15.88 25.16
N TYR A 76 8.72 -15.53 25.83
CA TYR A 76 9.82 -14.77 25.22
C TYR A 76 10.55 -15.57 24.13
N ALA A 77 10.75 -16.88 24.33
CA ALA A 77 11.39 -17.77 23.39
C ALA A 77 10.64 -19.12 23.34
N GLY A 78 10.67 -19.78 22.17
CA GLY A 78 9.99 -21.06 21.97
C GLY A 78 8.48 -20.98 21.90
N SER A 79 7.94 -19.79 21.61
CA SER A 79 6.51 -19.48 21.51
C SER A 79 5.74 -20.42 20.58
N PRO A 80 4.68 -21.10 21.05
CA PRO A 80 3.74 -21.82 20.17
C PRO A 80 3.05 -20.90 19.15
N SER A 81 2.69 -19.69 19.55
CA SER A 81 2.05 -18.70 18.68
C SER A 81 2.98 -18.27 17.53
N TYR A 82 4.27 -18.10 17.81
CA TYR A 82 5.25 -17.85 16.75
C TYR A 82 5.35 -19.02 15.76
N ARG A 83 5.41 -20.27 16.27
CA ARG A 83 5.48 -21.44 15.38
C ARG A 83 4.27 -21.56 14.47
N LYS A 84 3.08 -21.27 14.98
CA LYS A 84 1.84 -21.25 14.20
C LYS A 84 1.87 -20.14 13.14
N PHE A 85 2.26 -18.92 13.53
CA PHE A 85 2.45 -17.80 12.61
C PHE A 85 3.47 -18.13 11.52
N GLU A 86 4.67 -18.62 11.89
CA GLU A 86 5.73 -19.01 10.96
C GLU A 86 5.26 -20.08 9.99
N GLN A 87 4.52 -21.08 10.47
CA GLN A 87 3.96 -22.12 9.63
C GLN A 87 3.02 -21.58 8.57
N VAL A 88 2.06 -20.73 8.97
CA VAL A 88 1.09 -20.13 8.02
C VAL A 88 1.80 -19.27 6.98
N VAL A 89 2.78 -18.46 7.39
CA VAL A 89 3.58 -17.66 6.44
C VAL A 89 4.32 -18.58 5.46
N LYS A 90 4.95 -19.66 5.93
CA LYS A 90 5.64 -20.62 5.05
C LYS A 90 4.68 -21.34 4.10
N GLU A 91 3.47 -21.66 4.53
CA GLU A 91 2.46 -22.29 3.68
C GLU A 91 2.00 -21.40 2.53
N ILE A 92 1.81 -20.11 2.77
CA ILE A 92 1.33 -19.16 1.75
C ILE A 92 2.48 -18.62 0.91
N PHE A 93 3.55 -18.14 1.56
CA PHE A 93 4.64 -17.42 0.89
C PHE A 93 5.78 -18.32 0.42
N GLY A 94 6.02 -19.43 1.08
CA GLY A 94 7.01 -20.41 0.64
C GLY A 94 8.44 -20.18 1.04
N TYR A 95 8.75 -19.07 1.67
CA TYR A 95 10.10 -18.71 2.04
C TYR A 95 10.61 -19.50 3.25
N ARG A 96 11.93 -19.73 3.28
CA ARG A 96 12.60 -20.52 4.31
C ARG A 96 12.65 -19.80 5.66
N HIS A 97 12.95 -18.52 5.65
CA HIS A 97 13.12 -17.69 6.84
C HIS A 97 11.97 -16.72 6.99
N VAL A 98 11.40 -16.66 8.19
CA VAL A 98 10.35 -15.70 8.57
C VAL A 98 10.85 -14.90 9.77
N ILE A 99 10.73 -13.59 9.69
CA ILE A 99 11.19 -12.63 10.69
C ILE A 99 10.02 -11.70 11.02
N PRO A 100 9.35 -11.86 12.16
CA PRO A 100 8.23 -11.02 12.55
C PRO A 100 8.69 -9.60 12.86
N THR A 101 7.84 -8.61 12.60
CA THR A 101 8.03 -7.20 12.95
C THR A 101 6.73 -6.60 13.44
N HIS A 102 6.76 -5.49 14.19
CA HIS A 102 5.53 -4.87 14.68
C HIS A 102 4.68 -4.24 13.57
N GLN A 103 5.27 -3.96 12.38
CA GLN A 103 4.54 -3.51 11.18
C GLN A 103 5.43 -3.58 9.92
N GLY A 104 4.84 -3.38 8.73
CA GLY A 104 5.54 -3.51 7.46
C GLY A 104 6.74 -2.58 7.28
N ARG A 105 6.63 -1.29 7.67
CA ARG A 105 7.75 -0.34 7.56
C ARG A 105 8.97 -0.71 8.42
N ALA A 106 8.79 -1.51 9.46
CA ALA A 106 9.90 -2.08 10.22
C ALA A 106 10.59 -3.20 9.46
N ALA A 107 9.82 -4.03 8.73
CA ALA A 107 10.37 -5.04 7.82
C ALA A 107 11.18 -4.39 6.68
N GLU A 108 10.65 -3.31 6.06
CA GLU A 108 11.36 -2.51 5.06
C GLU A 108 12.67 -1.95 5.60
N ARG A 109 12.61 -1.28 6.76
CA ARG A 109 13.80 -0.71 7.41
C ARG A 109 14.89 -1.75 7.65
N ILE A 110 14.52 -2.91 8.17
CA ILE A 110 15.47 -3.99 8.46
C ILE A 110 16.09 -4.52 7.15
N LEU A 111 15.26 -4.74 6.12
CA LEU A 111 15.74 -5.21 4.82
C LEU A 111 16.75 -4.23 4.22
N PHE A 112 16.38 -2.96 4.07
CA PHE A 112 17.24 -1.98 3.39
C PHE A 112 18.49 -1.66 4.19
N ARG A 113 18.41 -1.59 5.52
CA ARG A 113 19.60 -1.42 6.37
C ARG A 113 20.62 -2.56 6.22
N CYS A 114 20.15 -3.77 5.88
CA CYS A 114 21.01 -4.93 5.71
C CYS A 114 21.47 -5.17 4.26
N SER A 115 20.86 -4.51 3.28
CA SER A 115 21.08 -4.80 1.85
C SER A 115 21.44 -3.58 1.00
N VAL A 116 21.16 -2.36 1.44
CA VAL A 116 21.41 -1.12 0.69
C VAL A 116 22.56 -0.34 1.31
N THR A 117 23.42 0.21 0.47
CA THR A 117 24.53 1.10 0.84
C THR A 117 24.44 2.39 0.01
N GLU A 118 25.25 3.39 0.39
CA GLU A 118 25.31 4.68 -0.30
C GLU A 118 25.57 4.51 -1.81
N GLY A 119 24.75 5.17 -2.61
CA GLY A 119 24.82 5.14 -4.05
C GLY A 119 24.17 3.92 -4.72
N ASP A 120 23.59 2.97 -3.96
CA ASP A 120 22.84 1.86 -4.54
C ASP A 120 21.51 2.34 -5.15
N ILE A 121 21.01 1.58 -6.11
CA ILE A 121 19.74 1.85 -6.81
C ILE A 121 18.80 0.68 -6.53
N VAL A 122 17.57 0.99 -6.11
CA VAL A 122 16.53 -0.01 -5.90
C VAL A 122 15.39 0.23 -6.90
N PRO A 123 15.30 -0.57 -7.98
CA PRO A 123 14.17 -0.53 -8.91
C PRO A 123 12.88 -1.12 -8.33
N ASN A 124 11.73 -0.53 -8.70
CA ASN A 124 10.40 -1.05 -8.38
C ASN A 124 9.40 -0.67 -9.50
N ASN A 125 8.20 -1.25 -9.52
CA ASN A 125 7.09 -0.69 -10.31
C ASN A 125 6.69 0.69 -9.76
N ALA A 126 6.43 0.81 -8.45
CA ALA A 126 6.40 2.10 -7.75
C ALA A 126 6.66 1.91 -6.25
N HIS A 127 7.49 2.76 -5.67
CA HIS A 127 7.77 2.74 -4.25
C HIS A 127 6.67 3.48 -3.46
N PHE A 128 6.23 2.85 -2.39
CA PHE A 128 5.43 3.57 -1.41
C PHE A 128 6.33 4.52 -0.60
N ALA A 129 5.77 5.60 -0.05
CA ALA A 129 6.53 6.64 0.64
C ALA A 129 7.46 6.11 1.75
N THR A 130 7.05 5.08 2.52
CA THR A 130 7.91 4.49 3.56
C THR A 130 9.03 3.64 2.97
N THR A 131 8.80 2.96 1.86
CA THR A 131 9.81 2.19 1.14
C THR A 131 10.89 3.12 0.60
N LEU A 132 10.48 4.19 -0.09
CA LEU A 132 11.35 5.25 -0.60
C LEU A 132 12.21 5.84 0.54
N ALA A 133 11.57 6.32 1.61
CA ALA A 133 12.29 6.92 2.74
C ALA A 133 13.28 5.97 3.42
N ASN A 134 12.98 4.66 3.50
CA ASN A 134 13.90 3.68 4.08
C ASN A 134 15.11 3.39 3.17
N ILE A 135 14.95 3.46 1.85
CA ILE A 135 16.07 3.34 0.88
C ILE A 135 16.97 4.57 0.96
N GLU A 136 16.38 5.77 0.90
CA GLU A 136 17.09 7.04 0.99
C GLU A 136 17.85 7.22 2.32
N ALA A 137 17.27 6.74 3.41
CA ALA A 137 17.94 6.74 4.73
C ALA A 137 19.21 5.88 4.78
N GLN A 138 19.46 5.02 3.79
CA GLN A 138 20.71 4.28 3.61
C GLN A 138 21.64 4.91 2.55
N GLY A 139 21.29 6.10 2.02
CA GLY A 139 22.01 6.74 0.91
C GLY A 139 21.73 6.10 -0.45
N GLY A 140 20.75 5.23 -0.56
CA GLY A 140 20.31 4.60 -1.81
C GLY A 140 19.32 5.48 -2.59
N LYS A 141 19.11 5.17 -3.85
CA LYS A 141 18.14 5.82 -4.74
C LYS A 141 17.02 4.85 -5.09
N ALA A 142 15.79 5.22 -4.78
CA ALA A 142 14.58 4.52 -5.23
C ALA A 142 14.23 4.95 -6.66
N VAL A 143 13.98 3.99 -7.57
CA VAL A 143 13.64 4.28 -8.98
C VAL A 143 12.38 3.52 -9.36
N ASN A 144 11.40 4.23 -9.93
CA ASN A 144 10.13 3.67 -10.37
C ASN A 144 10.13 3.36 -11.86
N PHE A 145 9.60 2.20 -12.22
CA PHE A 145 9.44 1.78 -13.62
C PHE A 145 7.97 1.47 -13.91
N LEU A 146 7.18 2.53 -13.94
CA LEU A 146 5.78 2.48 -14.35
C LEU A 146 5.65 2.22 -15.86
N THR A 147 4.57 1.53 -16.24
CA THR A 147 4.17 1.45 -17.65
C THR A 147 3.54 2.78 -18.10
N PRO A 148 3.55 3.10 -19.40
CA PRO A 148 2.91 4.33 -19.89
C PRO A 148 1.42 4.42 -19.51
N GLU A 149 0.70 3.29 -19.54
CA GLU A 149 -0.73 3.24 -19.17
C GLU A 149 -0.97 3.52 -17.68
N ALA A 150 0.02 3.25 -16.83
CA ALA A 150 -0.09 3.52 -15.39
C ALA A 150 -0.05 5.03 -15.10
N MET A 151 0.55 5.83 -15.99
CA MET A 151 0.64 7.29 -15.87
C MET A 151 -0.67 8.00 -16.24
N GLU A 152 -1.64 7.30 -16.83
CA GLU A 152 -2.89 7.88 -17.32
C GLU A 152 -4.07 7.35 -16.47
N PRO A 153 -4.62 8.12 -15.53
CA PRO A 153 -5.70 7.67 -14.64
C PRO A 153 -6.92 7.11 -15.37
N SER A 154 -7.29 7.71 -16.49
CA SER A 154 -8.51 7.41 -17.24
C SER A 154 -8.44 6.17 -18.14
N ILE A 155 -7.25 5.64 -18.42
CA ILE A 155 -7.08 4.46 -19.29
C ILE A 155 -7.54 3.20 -18.57
N ASP A 156 -8.53 2.50 -19.13
CA ASP A 156 -9.03 1.22 -18.60
C ASP A 156 -8.32 0.05 -19.27
N VAL A 157 -7.20 -0.38 -18.68
CA VAL A 157 -6.45 -1.57 -19.08
C VAL A 157 -6.21 -2.47 -17.87
N PRO A 158 -6.19 -3.81 -18.04
CA PRO A 158 -5.88 -4.72 -16.95
C PRO A 158 -4.42 -4.58 -16.50
N PHE A 159 -4.16 -4.76 -15.22
CA PHE A 159 -2.80 -4.84 -14.66
C PHE A 159 -1.94 -3.57 -14.85
N LYS A 160 -2.52 -2.39 -14.63
CA LYS A 160 -1.78 -1.10 -14.63
C LYS A 160 -0.64 -1.06 -13.61
N GLY A 161 -0.63 -1.96 -12.63
CA GLY A 161 0.44 -2.10 -11.65
C GLY A 161 1.73 -2.73 -12.17
N ASN A 162 1.77 -3.19 -13.43
CA ASN A 162 2.92 -3.88 -14.02
C ASN A 162 4.19 -3.02 -14.00
N VAL A 163 5.35 -3.70 -13.94
CA VAL A 163 6.68 -3.12 -14.15
C VAL A 163 6.89 -2.91 -15.64
N ASN A 164 7.46 -1.77 -16.04
CA ASN A 164 7.98 -1.54 -17.38
C ASN A 164 9.25 -2.39 -17.58
N ILE A 165 9.11 -3.49 -18.33
CA ILE A 165 10.16 -4.50 -18.52
C ILE A 165 11.37 -3.93 -19.29
N GLU A 166 11.13 -3.08 -20.27
CA GLU A 166 12.19 -2.50 -21.09
C GLU A 166 13.09 -1.57 -20.27
N LYS A 167 12.49 -0.66 -19.51
CA LYS A 167 13.22 0.24 -18.58
C LYS A 167 13.97 -0.55 -17.50
N LEU A 168 13.37 -1.63 -16.97
CA LEU A 168 14.03 -2.48 -15.98
C LEU A 168 15.25 -3.18 -16.62
N GLU A 169 15.12 -3.78 -17.80
CA GLU A 169 16.21 -4.48 -18.49
C GLU A 169 17.37 -3.55 -18.81
N GLU A 170 17.09 -2.34 -19.30
CA GLU A 170 18.09 -1.31 -19.52
C GLU A 170 18.86 -0.97 -18.25
N LYS A 171 18.15 -0.75 -17.14
CA LYS A 171 18.76 -0.40 -15.86
C LYS A 171 19.59 -1.54 -15.27
N LEU A 172 19.11 -2.78 -15.37
CA LEU A 172 19.86 -3.96 -14.94
C LEU A 172 21.12 -4.17 -15.75
N SER A 173 21.09 -3.83 -17.03
CA SER A 173 22.24 -3.96 -17.94
C SER A 173 23.29 -2.88 -17.69
N THR A 174 22.89 -1.65 -17.41
CA THR A 174 23.79 -0.49 -17.27
C THR A 174 24.31 -0.30 -15.85
N CYS A 175 23.52 -0.59 -14.82
CA CYS A 175 23.83 -0.29 -13.42
C CYS A 175 23.92 -1.52 -12.52
N ARG A 176 24.16 -2.72 -13.07
CA ARG A 176 24.15 -4.01 -12.36
C ARG A 176 24.88 -4.00 -11.01
N ALA A 177 26.07 -3.42 -10.97
CA ALA A 177 26.95 -3.42 -9.79
C ALA A 177 26.40 -2.59 -8.60
N ARG A 178 25.42 -1.72 -8.86
CA ARG A 178 24.81 -0.82 -7.89
C ARG A 178 23.37 -1.19 -7.53
N ILE A 179 22.88 -2.35 -7.99
CA ILE A 179 21.51 -2.80 -7.72
C ILE A 179 21.57 -4.00 -6.76
N PRO A 180 21.33 -3.79 -5.46
CA PRO A 180 21.39 -4.87 -4.47
C PRO A 180 20.19 -5.81 -4.57
N LEU A 181 19.03 -5.28 -4.94
CA LEU A 181 17.77 -6.01 -5.14
C LEU A 181 16.80 -5.21 -6.03
N VAL A 182 15.86 -5.93 -6.64
CA VAL A 182 14.70 -5.36 -7.31
C VAL A 182 13.47 -5.60 -6.46
N MET A 183 12.55 -4.64 -6.42
CA MET A 183 11.25 -4.80 -5.75
C MET A 183 10.09 -4.82 -6.75
N VAL A 184 8.99 -5.46 -6.35
CA VAL A 184 7.68 -5.37 -7.01
C VAL A 184 6.61 -5.24 -5.95
N THR A 185 5.85 -4.13 -6.00
CA THR A 185 4.75 -3.85 -5.09
C THR A 185 3.44 -4.45 -5.62
N ILE A 186 2.81 -5.33 -4.85
CA ILE A 186 1.57 -6.04 -5.19
C ILE A 186 0.51 -5.86 -4.08
N THR A 187 -0.64 -5.20 -4.38
CA THR A 187 -0.98 -4.38 -5.54
C THR A 187 -0.25 -3.04 -5.51
N ASN A 188 -0.09 -2.38 -6.67
CA ASN A 188 0.63 -1.12 -6.74
C ASN A 188 -0.23 0.05 -6.22
N ASN A 189 0.06 0.46 -4.97
CA ASN A 189 -0.72 1.49 -4.27
C ASN A 189 -0.60 2.90 -4.88
N MET A 190 0.50 3.19 -5.58
CA MET A 190 0.74 4.52 -6.14
C MET A 190 -0.03 4.78 -7.44
N VAL A 191 -0.48 3.72 -8.10
CA VAL A 191 -1.27 3.80 -9.35
C VAL A 191 -2.68 3.21 -9.16
N GLY A 192 -3.39 3.67 -8.14
CA GLY A 192 -4.78 3.27 -7.92
C GLY A 192 -4.99 1.94 -7.18
N GLY A 193 -3.95 1.32 -6.64
CA GLY A 193 -4.04 -0.02 -6.04
C GLY A 193 -4.16 -1.13 -7.07
N GLU A 194 -3.63 -0.87 -8.27
CA GLU A 194 -3.73 -1.75 -9.43
C GLU A 194 -2.86 -3.01 -9.31
N PRO A 195 -3.35 -4.14 -9.85
CA PRO A 195 -2.62 -5.41 -9.77
C PRO A 195 -1.47 -5.50 -10.77
N VAL A 196 -0.54 -6.41 -10.45
CA VAL A 196 0.54 -6.88 -11.31
C VAL A 196 0.17 -8.26 -11.85
N SER A 197 0.30 -8.49 -13.16
CA SER A 197 -0.01 -9.77 -13.80
C SER A 197 1.04 -10.84 -13.46
N MET A 198 0.65 -12.10 -13.51
CA MET A 198 1.58 -13.22 -13.36
C MET A 198 2.62 -13.25 -14.50
N GLU A 199 2.20 -12.89 -15.71
CA GLU A 199 3.11 -12.78 -16.86
C GLU A 199 4.22 -11.75 -16.60
N ASN A 200 3.87 -10.56 -16.08
CA ASN A 200 4.84 -9.53 -15.75
C ASN A 200 5.78 -9.97 -14.61
N ILE A 201 5.23 -10.60 -13.56
CA ILE A 201 6.03 -11.17 -12.45
C ILE A 201 7.05 -12.18 -12.98
N LYS A 202 6.65 -13.06 -13.89
CA LYS A 202 7.54 -14.05 -14.56
C LYS A 202 8.63 -13.36 -15.36
N ALA A 203 8.30 -12.30 -16.10
CA ALA A 203 9.26 -11.53 -16.91
C ALA A 203 10.29 -10.84 -15.99
N VAL A 204 9.85 -10.14 -14.94
CA VAL A 204 10.75 -9.51 -13.95
C VAL A 204 11.67 -10.55 -13.30
N SER A 205 11.12 -11.67 -12.84
CA SER A 205 11.91 -12.75 -12.23
C SER A 205 12.96 -13.31 -13.19
N LYS A 206 12.61 -13.47 -14.47
CA LYS A 206 13.56 -13.95 -15.50
C LYS A 206 14.72 -12.97 -15.66
N LEU A 207 14.44 -11.67 -15.74
CA LEU A 207 15.47 -10.63 -15.83
C LEU A 207 16.36 -10.61 -14.60
N CYS A 208 15.78 -10.58 -13.41
CA CYS A 208 16.51 -10.59 -12.15
C CYS A 208 17.46 -11.80 -12.05
N ARG A 209 16.99 -13.00 -12.39
CA ARG A 209 17.81 -14.21 -12.40
C ARG A 209 18.92 -14.15 -13.43
N ALA A 210 18.68 -13.62 -14.63
CA ALA A 210 19.70 -13.49 -15.68
C ALA A 210 20.86 -12.59 -15.23
N HIS A 211 20.57 -11.56 -14.43
CA HIS A 211 21.56 -10.64 -13.88
C HIS A 211 22.07 -11.06 -12.48
N GLY A 212 21.56 -12.14 -11.87
CA GLY A 212 21.91 -12.59 -10.53
C GLY A 212 21.57 -11.55 -9.44
N ILE A 213 20.43 -10.88 -9.58
CA ILE A 213 19.90 -9.88 -8.64
C ILE A 213 18.68 -10.47 -7.94
N PRO A 214 18.57 -10.40 -6.60
CA PRO A 214 17.41 -10.91 -5.89
C PRO A 214 16.15 -10.05 -6.15
N LEU A 215 15.01 -10.73 -6.25
CA LEU A 215 13.68 -10.11 -6.38
C LEU A 215 12.92 -10.19 -5.06
N PHE A 216 12.48 -9.04 -4.54
CA PHE A 216 11.64 -8.95 -3.35
C PHE A 216 10.27 -8.38 -3.69
N PHE A 217 9.23 -8.89 -3.02
CA PHE A 217 7.88 -8.33 -3.13
C PHE A 217 7.56 -7.43 -1.93
N ASP A 218 6.98 -6.25 -2.18
CA ASP A 218 6.11 -5.64 -1.19
C ASP A 218 4.75 -6.35 -1.29
N ALA A 219 4.50 -7.24 -0.34
CA ALA A 219 3.39 -8.18 -0.38
C ALA A 219 2.16 -7.70 0.41
N CYS A 220 2.08 -6.41 0.72
CA CYS A 220 1.06 -5.88 1.62
C CYS A 220 -0.38 -6.20 1.20
N ARG A 221 -0.65 -6.34 -0.11
CA ARG A 221 -1.97 -6.68 -0.66
C ARG A 221 -1.91 -7.84 -1.66
N PHE A 222 -1.15 -8.86 -1.30
CA PHE A 222 -0.88 -10.03 -2.14
C PHE A 222 -2.13 -10.83 -2.49
N ALA A 223 -3.09 -10.91 -1.59
CA ALA A 223 -4.31 -11.68 -1.78
C ALA A 223 -5.25 -10.98 -2.78
N GLU A 224 -5.35 -9.66 -2.70
CA GLU A 224 -6.05 -8.85 -3.69
C GLU A 224 -5.41 -9.02 -5.08
N ASN A 225 -4.07 -8.99 -5.16
CA ASN A 225 -3.35 -9.22 -6.42
C ASN A 225 -3.62 -10.62 -6.99
N ALA A 226 -3.58 -11.65 -6.14
CA ALA A 226 -3.88 -13.03 -6.54
C ALA A 226 -5.34 -13.18 -7.03
N TRP A 227 -6.29 -12.45 -6.42
CA TRP A 227 -7.66 -12.41 -6.87
C TRP A 227 -7.80 -11.81 -8.27
N PHE A 228 -7.14 -10.67 -8.53
CA PHE A 228 -7.15 -10.06 -9.85
C PHE A 228 -6.54 -10.97 -10.93
N ILE A 229 -5.46 -11.67 -10.63
CA ILE A 229 -4.89 -12.67 -11.54
C ILE A 229 -5.93 -13.77 -11.82
N LYS A 230 -6.61 -14.29 -10.78
CA LYS A 230 -7.65 -15.31 -10.93
C LYS A 230 -8.76 -14.89 -11.89
N ILE A 231 -9.22 -13.65 -11.79
CA ILE A 231 -10.41 -13.20 -12.55
C ILE A 231 -10.09 -12.52 -13.89
N LYS A 232 -8.87 -12.03 -14.08
CA LYS A 232 -8.48 -11.26 -15.27
C LYS A 232 -7.46 -11.97 -16.18
N GLU A 233 -6.63 -12.91 -15.66
CA GLU A 233 -5.56 -13.54 -16.43
C GLU A 233 -5.96 -14.94 -16.90
N GLU A 234 -5.69 -15.25 -18.17
CA GLU A 234 -6.02 -16.55 -18.77
C GLU A 234 -5.28 -17.69 -18.07
N GLY A 235 -5.96 -18.81 -17.86
CA GLY A 235 -5.42 -20.01 -17.22
C GLY A 235 -5.52 -20.04 -15.71
N TYR A 236 -5.93 -18.94 -15.03
CA TYR A 236 -5.99 -18.88 -13.56
C TYR A 236 -7.39 -19.03 -12.96
N ALA A 237 -8.44 -19.01 -13.74
CA ALA A 237 -9.84 -19.02 -13.26
C ALA A 237 -10.19 -20.21 -12.34
N ASN A 238 -9.58 -21.37 -12.55
CA ASN A 238 -9.83 -22.59 -11.78
C ASN A 238 -8.87 -22.79 -10.59
N ARG A 239 -7.95 -21.86 -10.34
CA ARG A 239 -7.01 -21.93 -9.22
C ARG A 239 -7.51 -21.12 -8.04
N THR A 240 -7.19 -21.55 -6.83
CA THR A 240 -7.50 -20.79 -5.61
C THR A 240 -6.57 -19.58 -5.46
N PRO A 241 -6.99 -18.49 -4.79
CA PRO A 241 -6.11 -17.36 -4.50
C PRO A 241 -4.85 -17.77 -3.73
N LYS A 242 -4.94 -18.77 -2.83
CA LYS A 242 -3.78 -19.31 -2.09
C LYS A 242 -2.77 -19.96 -3.03
N GLU A 243 -3.21 -20.73 -4.02
CA GLU A 243 -2.32 -21.37 -5.01
C GLU A 243 -1.67 -20.32 -5.91
N ILE A 244 -2.41 -19.27 -6.31
CA ILE A 244 -1.88 -18.18 -7.11
C ILE A 244 -0.86 -17.38 -6.32
N ALA A 245 -1.15 -17.03 -5.06
CA ALA A 245 -0.21 -16.36 -4.18
C ALA A 245 1.09 -17.17 -4.01
N ARG A 246 0.95 -18.49 -3.81
CA ARG A 246 2.11 -19.39 -3.71
C ARG A 246 2.95 -19.40 -4.99
N GLU A 247 2.31 -19.32 -6.16
CA GLU A 247 3.03 -19.20 -7.44
C GLU A 247 3.74 -17.86 -7.55
N ILE A 248 3.08 -16.74 -7.23
CA ILE A 248 3.71 -15.40 -7.21
C ILE A 248 5.03 -15.44 -6.43
N PHE A 249 4.97 -15.90 -5.19
CA PHE A 249 6.14 -15.89 -4.29
C PHE A 249 7.24 -16.89 -4.71
N SER A 250 6.92 -17.89 -5.51
CA SER A 250 7.93 -18.83 -6.06
C SER A 250 8.87 -18.17 -7.08
N TYR A 251 8.50 -17.01 -7.61
CA TYR A 251 9.33 -16.22 -8.54
C TYR A 251 10.26 -15.26 -7.84
N GLY A 252 10.07 -14.96 -6.54
CA GLY A 252 10.90 -14.06 -5.76
C GLY A 252 11.80 -14.76 -4.74
N ASP A 253 12.74 -14.00 -4.20
CA ASP A 253 13.70 -14.43 -3.19
C ASP A 253 13.27 -14.04 -1.77
N GLY A 254 12.33 -13.09 -1.65
CA GLY A 254 11.78 -12.65 -0.37
C GLY A 254 10.63 -11.68 -0.52
N CYS A 255 10.10 -11.23 0.62
CA CYS A 255 9.07 -10.20 0.68
C CYS A 255 9.09 -9.44 2.00
N THR A 256 8.63 -8.19 1.96
CA THR A 256 8.16 -7.43 3.11
C THR A 256 6.64 -7.48 3.17
N MET A 257 6.07 -7.52 4.37
CA MET A 257 4.62 -7.60 4.55
C MET A 257 4.15 -6.74 5.71
N SER A 258 3.13 -5.93 5.49
CA SER A 258 2.34 -5.32 6.56
C SER A 258 1.08 -6.15 6.80
N ALA A 259 1.02 -6.85 7.92
CA ALA A 259 -0.16 -7.64 8.30
C ALA A 259 -1.39 -6.76 8.65
N LYS A 260 -1.19 -5.45 8.72
CA LYS A 260 -2.26 -4.46 8.92
C LYS A 260 -3.17 -4.29 7.68
N LYS A 261 -2.88 -4.97 6.58
CA LYS A 261 -3.66 -5.00 5.34
C LYS A 261 -4.18 -6.41 5.09
N ASP A 262 -3.57 -7.20 4.21
CA ASP A 262 -4.00 -8.58 3.92
C ASP A 262 -3.70 -9.59 5.05
N GLY A 263 -3.04 -9.20 6.12
CA GLY A 263 -3.03 -9.98 7.35
C GLY A 263 -4.31 -9.85 8.17
N LEU A 264 -5.26 -8.98 7.79
CA LEU A 264 -6.54 -8.68 8.46
C LEU A 264 -6.39 -8.36 9.95
N ALA A 265 -5.19 -7.91 10.37
CA ALA A 265 -4.86 -7.61 11.77
C ALA A 265 -4.69 -6.10 11.98
N ASN A 266 -4.82 -5.66 13.24
CA ASN A 266 -4.68 -4.25 13.58
C ASN A 266 -3.22 -3.83 13.81
N ILE A 267 -2.31 -4.79 13.95
CA ILE A 267 -0.87 -4.60 14.13
C ILE A 267 -0.11 -5.73 13.43
N GLY A 268 1.18 -5.53 13.20
CA GLY A 268 2.09 -6.57 12.76
C GLY A 268 2.55 -6.49 11.32
N GLY A 269 3.61 -7.22 11.06
CA GLY A 269 4.24 -7.41 9.77
C GLY A 269 5.31 -8.49 9.84
N PHE A 270 5.97 -8.72 8.74
CA PHE A 270 7.12 -9.62 8.69
C PHE A 270 7.99 -9.37 7.45
N LEU A 271 9.21 -9.83 7.56
CA LEU A 271 10.15 -9.99 6.46
C LEU A 271 10.37 -11.50 6.26
N ALA A 272 10.25 -11.99 5.03
CA ALA A 272 10.49 -13.39 4.72
C ALA A 272 11.42 -13.53 3.51
N MET A 273 12.31 -14.53 3.53
CA MET A 273 13.32 -14.71 2.47
C MET A 273 13.92 -16.11 2.45
N ASN A 274 14.64 -16.42 1.35
CA ASN A 274 15.35 -17.68 1.19
C ASN A 274 16.85 -17.58 1.55
N ASP A 275 17.46 -16.41 1.42
CA ASP A 275 18.88 -16.19 1.71
C ASP A 275 19.13 -16.26 3.22
N SER A 276 19.99 -17.22 3.63
CA SER A 276 20.30 -17.46 5.04
C SER A 276 21.28 -16.45 5.63
N GLU A 277 22.17 -15.89 4.81
CA GLU A 277 23.14 -14.87 5.27
C GLU A 277 22.44 -13.53 5.50
N LEU A 278 21.61 -13.10 4.55
CA LEU A 278 20.80 -11.89 4.70
C LEU A 278 19.82 -12.05 5.87
N ALA A 279 19.16 -13.20 6.00
CA ALA A 279 18.28 -13.48 7.12
C ALA A 279 18.99 -13.42 8.48
N ALA A 280 20.25 -13.87 8.56
CA ALA A 280 21.05 -13.76 9.79
C ALA A 280 21.39 -12.30 10.13
N LYS A 281 21.73 -11.47 9.13
CA LYS A 281 21.94 -10.01 9.29
C LYS A 281 20.66 -9.33 9.77
N CYS A 282 19.54 -9.61 9.11
CA CYS A 282 18.22 -9.05 9.45
C CYS A 282 17.78 -9.43 10.87
N ARG A 283 18.05 -10.66 11.35
CA ARG A 283 17.75 -11.05 12.73
C ARG A 283 18.61 -10.31 13.76
N LYS A 284 19.85 -9.97 13.44
CA LYS A 284 20.69 -9.14 14.32
C LYS A 284 20.13 -7.72 14.43
N GLU A 285 19.72 -7.14 13.32
CA GLU A 285 19.10 -5.81 13.29
C GLU A 285 17.76 -5.81 14.03
N LEU A 286 16.92 -6.87 13.84
CA LEU A 286 15.67 -7.07 14.56
C LEU A 286 15.85 -7.04 16.09
N LEU A 287 16.89 -7.71 16.61
CA LEU A 287 17.19 -7.74 18.05
C LEU A 287 17.44 -6.35 18.64
N ILE A 288 17.97 -5.44 17.83
CA ILE A 288 18.30 -4.07 18.25
C ILE A 288 17.07 -3.17 18.18
N THR A 289 16.22 -3.36 17.14
CA THR A 289 15.19 -2.38 16.78
C THR A 289 13.78 -2.78 17.17
N GLU A 290 13.48 -4.08 17.23
CA GLU A 290 12.12 -4.59 17.41
C GLU A 290 12.00 -5.48 18.65
N GLY A 291 12.82 -6.50 18.74
CA GLY A 291 12.78 -7.48 19.80
C GLY A 291 13.34 -8.82 19.40
N PHE A 292 13.10 -9.85 20.21
CA PHE A 292 13.63 -11.19 19.96
C PHE A 292 12.98 -11.84 18.72
N THR A 293 13.69 -12.77 18.10
CA THR A 293 13.35 -13.34 16.79
C THR A 293 12.04 -14.12 16.75
N THR A 294 11.49 -14.50 17.91
CA THR A 294 10.23 -15.23 18.03
C THR A 294 9.01 -14.33 18.28
N TYR A 295 9.18 -13.01 18.34
CA TYR A 295 8.04 -12.10 18.45
C TYR A 295 8.20 -10.78 17.67
N GLY A 296 9.44 -10.29 17.45
CA GLY A 296 9.70 -9.10 16.63
C GLY A 296 8.91 -7.85 17.04
N GLY A 297 8.79 -7.58 18.34
CA GLY A 297 8.03 -6.45 18.86
C GLY A 297 6.51 -6.68 18.97
N LEU A 298 6.02 -7.90 18.70
CA LEU A 298 4.62 -8.29 18.81
C LEU A 298 4.38 -9.12 20.09
N ALA A 299 3.15 -9.15 20.58
CA ALA A 299 2.73 -10.14 21.56
C ALA A 299 2.31 -11.44 20.88
N GLY A 300 2.29 -12.57 21.61
CA GLY A 300 1.83 -13.85 21.08
C GLY A 300 0.40 -13.78 20.54
N ARG A 301 -0.47 -13.00 21.19
CA ARG A 301 -1.85 -12.74 20.75
C ARG A 301 -1.92 -12.06 19.37
N ASP A 302 -0.98 -11.17 19.04
CA ASP A 302 -0.92 -10.52 17.73
C ASP A 302 -0.50 -11.51 16.64
N LEU A 303 0.49 -12.37 16.95
CA LEU A 303 0.94 -13.43 16.04
C LEU A 303 -0.17 -14.43 15.72
N GLU A 304 -0.98 -14.81 16.75
CA GLU A 304 -2.16 -15.67 16.57
C GLU A 304 -3.22 -15.01 15.67
N ALA A 305 -3.53 -13.73 15.91
CA ALA A 305 -4.50 -13.00 15.08
C ALA A 305 -4.06 -12.91 13.63
N ILE A 306 -2.76 -12.64 13.37
CA ILE A 306 -2.18 -12.59 12.03
C ILE A 306 -2.25 -13.96 11.35
N ALA A 307 -1.92 -15.04 12.07
CA ALA A 307 -1.95 -16.39 11.52
C ALA A 307 -3.37 -16.79 11.05
N VAL A 308 -4.40 -16.41 11.80
CA VAL A 308 -5.80 -16.61 11.38
C VAL A 308 -6.15 -15.71 10.20
N GLY A 309 -5.81 -14.42 10.27
CA GLY A 309 -6.14 -13.46 9.22
C GLY A 309 -5.51 -13.80 7.87
N LEU A 310 -4.27 -14.29 7.85
CA LEU A 310 -3.58 -14.74 6.62
C LEU A 310 -4.29 -15.94 5.96
N ASN A 311 -4.92 -16.82 6.74
CA ASN A 311 -5.73 -17.90 6.17
C ASN A 311 -7.09 -17.41 5.66
N GLU A 312 -7.73 -16.47 6.37
CA GLU A 312 -9.02 -15.90 5.95
C GLU A 312 -8.92 -15.03 4.69
N VAL A 313 -7.83 -14.27 4.54
CA VAL A 313 -7.68 -13.33 3.43
C VAL A 313 -7.61 -13.99 2.05
N VAL A 314 -7.19 -15.26 1.98
CA VAL A 314 -7.10 -16.01 0.72
C VAL A 314 -8.38 -16.76 0.37
N GLU A 315 -9.45 -16.61 1.16
CA GLU A 315 -10.76 -17.18 0.87
C GLU A 315 -11.45 -16.41 -0.28
N GLU A 316 -11.95 -17.15 -1.26
CA GLU A 316 -12.56 -16.55 -2.46
C GLU A 316 -13.77 -15.66 -2.14
N GLU A 317 -14.62 -16.09 -1.21
CA GLU A 317 -15.82 -15.34 -0.80
C GLU A 317 -15.45 -13.99 -0.19
N TYR A 318 -14.38 -13.96 0.62
CA TYR A 318 -13.88 -12.72 1.18
C TYR A 318 -13.33 -11.78 0.09
N LEU A 319 -12.47 -12.28 -0.80
CA LEU A 319 -11.85 -11.48 -1.85
C LEU A 319 -12.86 -10.96 -2.86
N LYS A 320 -13.83 -11.80 -3.24
CA LYS A 320 -14.94 -11.39 -4.08
C LYS A 320 -15.74 -10.24 -3.46
N TYR A 321 -16.02 -10.34 -2.14
CA TYR A 321 -16.67 -9.26 -1.40
C TYR A 321 -15.81 -8.01 -1.36
N GLN A 322 -14.56 -8.11 -0.89
CA GLN A 322 -13.68 -6.94 -0.68
C GLN A 322 -13.46 -6.15 -1.97
N VAL A 323 -13.04 -6.82 -3.05
CA VAL A 323 -12.79 -6.17 -4.35
C VAL A 323 -14.11 -5.70 -4.98
N GLY A 324 -15.20 -6.46 -4.84
CA GLY A 324 -16.53 -6.07 -5.30
C GLY A 324 -17.07 -4.84 -4.56
N PHE A 325 -16.74 -4.67 -3.28
CA PHE A 325 -17.16 -3.52 -2.48
C PHE A 325 -16.43 -2.23 -2.89
N VAL A 326 -15.14 -2.32 -3.19
CA VAL A 326 -14.38 -1.20 -3.78
C VAL A 326 -14.96 -0.83 -5.14
N LYS A 327 -15.20 -1.83 -6.00
CA LYS A 327 -15.83 -1.62 -7.31
C LYS A 327 -17.21 -0.98 -7.19
N PHE A 328 -18.01 -1.37 -6.21
CA PHE A 328 -19.32 -0.78 -5.96
C PHE A 328 -19.24 0.75 -5.73
N LEU A 329 -18.31 1.21 -4.87
CA LEU A 329 -18.10 2.65 -4.68
C LEU A 329 -17.62 3.31 -5.98
N ALA A 330 -16.66 2.68 -6.69
CA ALA A 330 -16.16 3.20 -7.96
C ALA A 330 -17.29 3.37 -9.00
N ASP A 331 -18.14 2.35 -9.14
CA ASP A 331 -19.29 2.39 -10.07
C ASP A 331 -20.26 3.52 -9.72
N LEU A 332 -20.56 3.75 -8.43
CA LEU A 332 -21.38 4.87 -7.97
C LEU A 332 -20.77 6.23 -8.36
N LEU A 333 -19.48 6.40 -8.13
CA LEU A 333 -18.77 7.66 -8.45
C LEU A 333 -18.76 7.93 -9.96
N VAL A 334 -18.47 6.89 -10.77
CA VAL A 334 -18.50 7.00 -12.24
C VAL A 334 -19.89 7.33 -12.77
N GLN A 335 -20.95 6.71 -12.23
CA GLN A 335 -22.34 7.03 -12.61
C GLN A 335 -22.68 8.49 -12.38
N ASN A 336 -22.04 9.13 -11.42
CA ASN A 336 -22.19 10.55 -11.09
C ASN A 336 -21.11 11.45 -11.70
N HIS A 337 -20.43 10.95 -12.73
CA HIS A 337 -19.40 11.69 -13.47
C HIS A 337 -18.23 12.20 -12.61
N VAL A 338 -17.92 11.53 -11.52
CA VAL A 338 -16.70 11.78 -10.74
C VAL A 338 -15.54 11.08 -11.42
N PRO A 339 -14.49 11.80 -11.83
CA PRO A 339 -13.33 11.20 -12.45
C PRO A 339 -12.53 10.39 -11.42
N ILE A 340 -12.22 9.15 -11.74
CA ILE A 340 -11.46 8.25 -10.88
C ILE A 340 -10.38 7.54 -11.69
N VAL A 341 -9.39 6.97 -11.00
CA VAL A 341 -8.46 6.03 -11.61
C VAL A 341 -9.22 4.78 -12.05
N THR A 342 -9.09 4.40 -13.32
CA THR A 342 -9.73 3.24 -13.93
C THR A 342 -8.70 2.25 -14.48
N PRO A 343 -8.97 0.94 -14.33
CA PRO A 343 -10.04 0.33 -13.52
C PRO A 343 -9.81 0.57 -12.02
N PRO A 344 -10.81 0.37 -11.12
CA PRO A 344 -10.57 0.48 -9.68
C PRO A 344 -9.73 -0.68 -9.16
N GLY A 345 -8.82 -0.37 -8.23
CA GLY A 345 -7.99 -1.36 -7.55
C GLY A 345 -8.73 -2.19 -6.49
N GLY A 346 -7.99 -2.90 -5.64
CA GLY A 346 -8.55 -3.86 -4.67
C GLY A 346 -8.95 -3.27 -3.32
N HIS A 347 -8.39 -2.13 -2.90
CA HIS A 347 -8.55 -1.63 -1.52
C HIS A 347 -9.07 -0.19 -1.43
N ALA A 348 -9.06 0.56 -2.51
CA ALA A 348 -9.39 1.98 -2.52
C ALA A 348 -9.95 2.43 -3.85
N VAL A 349 -10.70 3.53 -3.84
CA VAL A 349 -11.02 4.31 -5.03
C VAL A 349 -10.21 5.59 -4.99
N TYR A 350 -9.59 5.95 -6.10
CA TYR A 350 -8.77 7.15 -6.24
C TYR A 350 -9.50 8.14 -7.16
N ILE A 351 -9.94 9.26 -6.58
CA ILE A 351 -10.56 10.36 -7.34
C ILE A 351 -9.43 11.18 -7.98
N ASP A 352 -9.52 11.43 -9.26
CA ASP A 352 -8.67 12.39 -9.97
C ASP A 352 -9.16 13.81 -9.63
N ALA A 353 -8.53 14.38 -8.60
CA ALA A 353 -8.90 15.70 -8.12
C ALA A 353 -8.47 16.82 -9.08
N GLY A 354 -7.41 16.57 -9.87
CA GLY A 354 -6.98 17.49 -10.93
C GLY A 354 -8.04 17.62 -12.01
N ALA A 355 -8.56 16.50 -12.50
CA ALA A 355 -9.65 16.48 -13.48
C ALA A 355 -10.99 16.96 -12.88
N MET A 356 -11.26 16.68 -11.59
CA MET A 356 -12.49 17.09 -10.92
C MET A 356 -12.55 18.59 -10.64
N LEU A 357 -11.39 19.20 -10.33
CA LEU A 357 -11.25 20.61 -9.91
C LEU A 357 -10.28 21.39 -10.84
N PRO A 358 -10.52 21.44 -12.16
CA PRO A 358 -9.58 22.01 -13.12
C PRO A 358 -9.33 23.51 -12.94
N HIS A 359 -10.12 24.18 -12.12
CA HIS A 359 -9.96 25.59 -11.75
C HIS A 359 -8.97 25.82 -10.60
N ILE A 360 -8.52 24.75 -9.94
CA ILE A 360 -7.49 24.81 -8.89
C ILE A 360 -6.17 24.32 -9.53
N PRO A 361 -5.17 25.21 -9.68
CA PRO A 361 -3.86 24.81 -10.19
C PRO A 361 -3.20 23.75 -9.28
N ARG A 362 -2.38 22.86 -9.85
CA ARG A 362 -1.71 21.77 -9.14
C ARG A 362 -0.90 22.25 -7.93
N GLU A 363 -0.18 23.34 -8.07
CA GLU A 363 0.61 23.97 -7.00
C GLU A 363 -0.22 24.47 -5.82
N LYS A 364 -1.54 24.44 -5.94
CA LYS A 364 -2.51 24.75 -4.88
C LYS A 364 -3.23 23.52 -4.34
N PHE A 365 -2.73 22.34 -4.64
CA PHE A 365 -3.13 21.05 -4.06
C PHE A 365 -4.63 20.76 -4.16
N PRO A 366 -5.19 20.56 -5.39
CA PRO A 366 -6.61 20.30 -5.58
C PRO A 366 -7.11 19.05 -4.81
N ALA A 367 -6.28 18.02 -4.65
CA ALA A 367 -6.64 16.81 -3.89
C ALA A 367 -6.82 17.12 -2.39
N TRP A 368 -5.98 17.98 -1.83
CA TRP A 368 -6.14 18.41 -0.45
C TRP A 368 -7.39 19.25 -0.25
N ALA A 369 -7.66 20.17 -1.18
CA ALA A 369 -8.86 20.99 -1.18
C ALA A 369 -10.13 20.15 -1.27
N LEU A 370 -10.14 19.11 -2.13
CA LEU A 370 -11.23 18.14 -2.23
C LEU A 370 -11.46 17.41 -0.90
N GLY A 371 -10.38 16.95 -0.25
CA GLY A 371 -10.48 16.26 1.04
C GLY A 371 -11.10 17.12 2.14
N CYS A 372 -10.69 18.38 2.25
CA CYS A 372 -11.29 19.34 3.18
C CYS A 372 -12.78 19.56 2.92
N ALA A 373 -13.17 19.65 1.65
CA ALA A 373 -14.56 19.86 1.26
C ALA A 373 -15.42 18.60 1.54
N LEU A 374 -14.93 17.39 1.24
CA LEU A 374 -15.60 16.13 1.56
C LEU A 374 -15.82 15.99 3.07
N TYR A 375 -14.84 16.37 3.88
CA TYR A 375 -15.03 16.38 5.32
C TYR A 375 -16.12 17.36 5.76
N VAL A 376 -16.14 18.57 5.23
CA VAL A 376 -17.15 19.58 5.57
C VAL A 376 -18.55 19.12 5.16
N GLU A 377 -18.72 18.58 3.97
CA GLU A 377 -20.05 18.22 3.44
C GLU A 377 -20.56 16.86 3.98
N GLY A 378 -19.69 15.87 4.10
CA GLY A 378 -20.09 14.49 4.44
C GLY A 378 -19.52 13.93 5.74
N GLY A 379 -18.59 14.63 6.40
CA GLY A 379 -17.84 14.06 7.54
C GLY A 379 -16.91 12.91 7.10
N ILE A 380 -16.50 12.92 5.84
CA ILE A 380 -15.69 11.87 5.21
C ILE A 380 -14.23 12.30 5.19
N ARG A 381 -13.33 11.44 5.65
CA ARG A 381 -11.88 11.65 5.57
C ARG A 381 -11.26 10.65 4.61
N GLY A 382 -10.43 11.12 3.69
CA GLY A 382 -9.57 10.33 2.82
C GLY A 382 -8.14 10.84 2.86
N ALA A 383 -7.27 10.33 1.99
CA ALA A 383 -5.86 10.70 1.90
C ALA A 383 -5.56 11.36 0.55
N GLU A 384 -4.87 12.46 0.58
CA GLU A 384 -4.23 13.01 -0.61
C GLU A 384 -3.07 12.10 -1.01
N VAL A 385 -2.92 11.87 -2.32
CA VAL A 385 -1.79 11.18 -2.96
C VAL A 385 -1.35 12.05 -4.13
N GLY A 386 -0.42 12.94 -3.88
CA GLY A 386 0.02 13.96 -4.84
C GLY A 386 1.07 14.87 -4.21
N GLY A 387 1.02 16.15 -4.55
CA GLY A 387 2.04 17.13 -4.20
C GLY A 387 2.32 17.34 -2.71
N VAL A 388 1.35 17.10 -1.82
CA VAL A 388 1.56 17.21 -0.36
C VAL A 388 2.29 15.96 0.18
N MET A 389 1.85 14.77 -0.24
CA MET A 389 2.45 13.50 0.23
C MET A 389 3.85 13.26 -0.34
N LEU A 390 4.07 13.58 -1.61
CA LEU A 390 5.28 13.24 -2.35
C LEU A 390 6.31 14.40 -2.38
N GLY A 391 5.92 15.58 -1.93
CA GLY A 391 6.73 16.79 -2.01
C GLY A 391 6.63 17.48 -3.38
N LYS A 392 7.07 18.72 -3.48
CA LYS A 392 7.18 19.40 -4.77
C LYS A 392 8.34 18.79 -5.55
N PRO A 393 8.23 18.62 -6.89
CA PRO A 393 9.42 18.38 -7.72
C PRO A 393 10.39 19.52 -7.43
N GLY A 394 11.56 19.19 -6.90
CA GLY A 394 12.50 20.19 -6.41
C GLY A 394 13.04 21.06 -7.54
N ASN A 395 12.72 22.34 -7.57
CA ASN A 395 13.71 23.32 -7.94
C ASN A 395 14.76 23.22 -6.83
N GLY A 396 15.94 22.71 -7.15
CA GLY A 396 17.04 22.55 -6.20
C GLY A 396 17.50 23.92 -5.67
N GLU A 397 16.84 24.36 -4.59
CA GLU A 397 17.35 25.40 -3.70
C GLU A 397 17.02 24.96 -2.27
N GLY A 398 18.10 24.63 -1.56
CA GLY A 398 18.11 23.99 -0.27
C GLY A 398 17.42 24.79 0.82
N ALA A 399 16.80 24.07 1.74
CA ALA A 399 16.69 24.49 3.11
C ALA A 399 18.09 24.35 3.75
N SER A 400 18.87 25.42 3.70
CA SER A 400 20.11 25.51 4.42
C SER A 400 19.81 25.64 5.91
N SER A 401 20.12 24.58 6.68
CA SER A 401 20.47 24.79 8.08
C SER A 401 21.87 25.43 8.10
N GLU A 402 21.95 26.62 8.64
CA GLU A 402 23.21 27.30 8.91
C GLU A 402 24.13 26.44 9.80
N GLY A 403 25.34 26.21 9.33
CA GLY A 403 26.41 25.53 10.06
C GLY A 403 27.72 25.68 9.27
N GLU A 404 28.59 26.46 9.81
CA GLU A 404 29.81 27.07 9.29
C GLU A 404 30.81 26.15 8.57
N ASN A 405 31.38 26.70 7.49
CA ASN A 405 32.77 26.63 6.95
C ASN A 405 33.64 25.37 7.13
N ALA A 406 33.97 24.74 6.00
CA ALA A 406 35.36 24.37 5.72
C ALA A 406 35.54 24.25 4.20
N GLU A 407 36.39 25.14 3.68
CA GLU A 407 36.95 25.08 2.33
C GLU A 407 37.78 23.82 2.17
N ASN A 408 37.55 23.05 1.10
CA ASN A 408 38.61 22.29 0.40
C ASN A 408 38.18 22.12 -1.06
N GLU A 409 38.94 22.76 -1.91
CA GLU A 409 38.99 22.59 -3.36
C GLU A 409 39.55 21.22 -3.72
N ASP A 410 39.19 20.79 -4.95
CA ASP A 410 39.78 19.73 -5.74
C ASP A 410 39.22 18.30 -5.48
N ASP A 411 38.23 17.96 -6.28
CA ASP A 411 38.23 16.85 -7.24
C ASP A 411 36.88 16.86 -8.01
N ALA A 412 36.92 17.49 -9.18
CA ALA A 412 35.81 17.40 -10.15
C ALA A 412 35.82 16.01 -10.78
N VAL A 413 35.06 15.09 -10.22
CA VAL A 413 34.60 13.90 -10.93
C VAL A 413 33.37 14.34 -11.74
N GLU A 414 33.51 14.37 -13.06
CA GLU A 414 32.41 14.54 -13.98
C GLU A 414 31.31 13.50 -13.69
N ASN A 415 30.26 13.94 -13.03
CA ASN A 415 29.02 13.19 -12.84
C ASN A 415 28.12 13.38 -14.08
N ASP A 416 28.51 12.79 -15.18
CA ASP A 416 27.62 12.55 -16.34
C ASP A 416 26.84 11.26 -16.10
N ASP A 417 25.86 11.28 -15.22
CA ASP A 417 24.74 10.32 -15.14
C ASP A 417 23.69 10.80 -14.14
N VAL A 418 23.38 12.09 -14.16
CA VAL A 418 22.14 12.58 -13.60
C VAL A 418 21.05 12.28 -14.63
N PHE A 419 20.57 11.05 -14.68
CA PHE A 419 19.18 10.83 -15.04
C PHE A 419 18.35 11.42 -13.88
N GLU A 420 18.12 12.73 -13.96
CA GLU A 420 16.97 13.34 -13.29
C GLU A 420 15.81 12.40 -13.58
N ALA A 421 15.09 11.96 -12.56
CA ALA A 421 13.72 11.57 -12.74
C ALA A 421 13.11 12.78 -13.45
N GLU A 422 12.96 12.67 -14.79
CA GLU A 422 12.25 13.66 -15.59
C GLU A 422 10.98 13.92 -14.81
N GLY A 423 10.76 15.17 -14.39
CA GLY A 423 9.79 15.56 -13.39
C GLY A 423 8.46 14.85 -13.67
N GLU A 424 8.27 13.67 -13.05
CA GLU A 424 7.00 12.98 -13.07
C GLU A 424 6.04 13.95 -12.40
N GLU A 425 5.26 14.64 -13.22
CA GLU A 425 4.14 15.43 -12.73
C GLU A 425 3.23 14.46 -11.99
N HIS A 426 3.36 14.42 -10.65
CA HIS A 426 2.54 13.57 -9.81
C HIS A 426 1.07 13.93 -10.01
N GLU A 427 0.26 12.91 -10.31
CA GLU A 427 -1.18 13.08 -10.38
C GLU A 427 -1.72 13.60 -9.04
N GLU A 428 -2.67 14.52 -9.08
CA GLU A 428 -3.38 15.04 -7.90
C GLU A 428 -4.56 14.11 -7.58
N LEU A 429 -4.29 13.01 -6.87
CA LEU A 429 -5.27 12.00 -6.54
C LEU A 429 -5.75 12.13 -5.09
N PHE A 430 -7.04 11.87 -4.88
CA PHE A 430 -7.62 11.74 -3.55
C PHE A 430 -8.10 10.32 -3.31
N ARG A 431 -7.42 9.61 -2.40
CA ARG A 431 -7.65 8.20 -2.11
C ARG A 431 -8.70 8.00 -1.04
N LEU A 432 -9.71 7.20 -1.35
CA LEU A 432 -10.72 6.68 -0.43
C LEU A 432 -10.39 5.21 -0.15
N ALA A 433 -9.52 4.96 0.83
CA ALA A 433 -9.12 3.59 1.22
C ALA A 433 -10.19 2.97 2.12
N ILE A 434 -10.70 1.80 1.75
CA ILE A 434 -11.82 1.17 2.44
C ILE A 434 -11.31 0.20 3.51
N PRO A 435 -11.50 0.49 4.82
CA PRO A 435 -11.18 -0.45 5.89
C PRO A 435 -11.96 -1.75 5.74
N ARG A 436 -11.25 -2.88 5.85
CA ARG A 436 -11.82 -4.20 5.61
C ARG A 436 -12.89 -4.56 6.63
N ARG A 437 -14.08 -5.01 6.16
CA ARG A 437 -15.21 -5.45 6.99
C ARG A 437 -15.77 -4.39 7.95
N THR A 438 -15.59 -3.09 7.68
CA THR A 438 -15.95 -2.00 8.61
C THR A 438 -17.20 -1.25 8.17
N TYR A 439 -17.27 -0.87 6.91
CA TYR A 439 -18.37 -0.10 6.35
C TYR A 439 -19.31 -0.99 5.52
N THR A 440 -20.53 -0.50 5.28
CA THR A 440 -21.57 -1.15 4.49
C THR A 440 -21.94 -0.31 3.27
N GLU A 441 -22.75 -0.87 2.39
CA GLU A 441 -23.24 -0.22 1.17
C GLU A 441 -23.85 1.18 1.43
N SER A 442 -24.62 1.33 2.51
CA SER A 442 -25.22 2.60 2.88
C SER A 442 -24.21 3.69 3.23
N HIS A 443 -23.07 3.33 3.80
CA HIS A 443 -21.98 4.26 4.05
C HIS A 443 -21.35 4.72 2.71
N MET A 444 -21.18 3.81 1.75
CA MET A 444 -20.63 4.17 0.43
C MET A 444 -21.59 5.05 -0.37
N ARG A 445 -22.90 4.86 -0.23
CA ARG A 445 -23.89 5.78 -0.80
C ARG A 445 -23.85 7.18 -0.17
N LEU A 446 -23.51 7.29 1.11
CA LEU A 446 -23.28 8.60 1.72
C LEU A 446 -22.00 9.27 1.14
N VAL A 447 -20.96 8.49 0.86
CA VAL A 447 -19.75 9.00 0.18
C VAL A 447 -20.13 9.52 -1.22
N GLU A 448 -20.86 8.75 -2.01
CA GLU A 448 -21.38 9.13 -3.31
C GLU A 448 -22.13 10.47 -3.26
N VAL A 449 -23.21 10.55 -2.46
CA VAL A 449 -24.03 11.76 -2.34
C VAL A 449 -23.21 12.97 -1.88
N SER A 450 -22.20 12.76 -1.05
CA SER A 450 -21.32 13.83 -0.58
C SER A 450 -20.38 14.32 -1.69
N THR A 451 -19.96 13.45 -2.61
CA THR A 451 -19.12 13.85 -3.76
C THR A 451 -19.88 14.64 -4.83
N GLU A 452 -21.20 14.48 -4.89
CA GLU A 452 -22.06 15.19 -5.85
C GLU A 452 -22.39 16.62 -5.45
N GLN A 453 -22.14 17.02 -4.21
CA GLN A 453 -22.54 18.32 -3.70
C GLN A 453 -22.01 19.47 -4.57
N PRO A 454 -22.87 20.42 -4.97
CA PRO A 454 -22.43 21.57 -5.77
C PRO A 454 -21.34 22.41 -5.09
N ALA A 455 -21.22 22.32 -3.77
CA ALA A 455 -20.17 22.95 -2.99
C ALA A 455 -18.79 22.42 -3.36
N LEU A 456 -18.64 21.11 -3.68
CA LEU A 456 -17.37 20.51 -4.10
C LEU A 456 -16.87 21.04 -5.44
N LYS A 457 -17.78 21.27 -6.39
CA LYS A 457 -17.45 21.85 -7.70
C LYS A 457 -17.08 23.34 -7.64
N LYS A 458 -17.28 23.98 -6.49
CA LYS A 458 -17.02 25.41 -6.24
C LYS A 458 -15.95 25.64 -5.15
N VAL A 459 -15.19 24.58 -4.80
CA VAL A 459 -14.11 24.71 -3.81
C VAL A 459 -13.15 25.78 -4.28
N ALA A 460 -12.97 26.81 -3.45
CA ALA A 460 -11.94 27.82 -3.69
C ALA A 460 -10.57 27.25 -3.33
N SER A 461 -9.54 27.61 -4.08
CA SER A 461 -8.17 27.32 -3.69
C SER A 461 -7.90 27.86 -2.29
N PHE A 462 -7.33 27.07 -1.40
CA PHE A 462 -6.78 27.56 -0.15
C PHE A 462 -5.53 28.39 -0.46
N SER A 463 -5.76 29.70 -0.72
CA SER A 463 -4.69 30.66 -0.83
C SER A 463 -4.64 31.42 0.48
N GLN A 464 -3.92 30.89 1.46
CA GLN A 464 -3.25 31.71 2.50
C GLN A 464 -2.19 30.86 3.19
#